data_935729fb0f9eb65c99bc882621fc223b
#
_entry.id   935729fb0f9eb65c99bc882621fc223b
#
_cell.length_a   1.000
_cell.length_b   1.000
_cell.length_c   1.000
_cell.angle_alpha   90.00
_cell.angle_beta   90.00
_cell.angle_gamma   90.00
#
_symmetry.space_group_name_H-M   'P 1'
#
loop_
_entity.id
_entity.type
_entity.pdbx_description
1 polymer ?
#
loop_
_entity_poly.entity_id
_entity_poly.type
_entity_poly.pdbx_seq_one_letter_code
_entity_poly.pdbx_strand_id
1 'polypeptide(L)'
;NVHVGPFSRIRPGSFLSKGSRVGNFVEVKKSRIGKNSKILHLSYVGDTSIGKNANIGAGTITCNYDGKKKNKTKILDGAFIGSNVALVAPVKIGKGSIVGAGSVITKNVKDKSLALTRANQIEVKNYKRK
;
A
#
# COMPACT_ATOMS: atom_id res chain seq x y z
N ASN A 1 -14.26 8.60 15.10
CA ASN A 1 -13.53 9.52 14.24
C ASN A 1 -12.81 8.76 13.14
N VAL A 2 -13.48 8.62 12.00
CA VAL A 2 -12.92 8.08 10.76
C VAL A 2 -13.10 9.17 9.69
N HIS A 3 -12.07 9.40 8.87
CA HIS A 3 -12.16 10.35 7.78
C HIS A 3 -12.17 9.60 6.45
N VAL A 4 -13.18 9.86 5.62
CA VAL A 4 -13.33 9.25 4.29
C VAL A 4 -13.65 10.35 3.28
N GLY A 5 -12.92 10.36 2.18
CA GLY A 5 -13.17 11.25 1.07
C GLY A 5 -12.39 12.57 1.11
N PRO A 6 -12.69 13.48 0.18
CA PRO A 6 -13.66 13.27 -0.91
C PRO A 6 -13.16 12.29 -1.96
N PHE A 7 -14.08 11.85 -2.85
CA PHE A 7 -13.77 10.96 -3.98
C PHE A 7 -13.11 9.63 -3.58
N SER A 8 -13.53 9.05 -2.46
CA SER A 8 -13.14 7.71 -2.04
C SER A 8 -14.26 6.72 -2.37
N ARG A 9 -13.88 5.48 -2.66
CA ARG A 9 -14.86 4.40 -2.83
C ARG A 9 -14.61 3.32 -1.79
N ILE A 10 -15.50 3.21 -0.82
CA ILE A 10 -15.47 2.13 0.17
C ILE A 10 -16.44 1.05 -0.26
N ARG A 11 -15.92 -0.11 -0.62
CA ARG A 11 -16.75 -1.22 -1.09
C ARG A 11 -17.17 -2.13 0.06
N PRO A 12 -18.25 -2.92 -0.12
CA PRO A 12 -18.76 -3.83 0.90
C PRO A 12 -17.67 -4.73 1.49
N GLY A 13 -17.82 -5.09 2.76
CA GLY A 13 -16.87 -5.95 3.47
C GLY A 13 -15.66 -5.20 4.00
N SER A 14 -15.63 -3.89 3.93
CA SER A 14 -14.53 -3.07 4.46
C SER A 14 -14.85 -2.58 5.87
N PHE A 15 -13.82 -2.50 6.71
CA PHE A 15 -13.91 -2.04 8.09
C PHE A 15 -12.82 -1.01 8.38
N LEU A 16 -13.24 0.16 8.84
CA LEU A 16 -12.33 1.27 9.16
C LEU A 16 -12.33 1.53 10.66
N SER A 17 -11.20 1.34 11.30
CA SER A 17 -11.03 1.54 12.75
C SER A 17 -10.92 3.01 13.11
N LYS A 18 -11.14 3.32 14.38
CA LYS A 18 -11.05 4.68 14.93
C LYS A 18 -9.76 5.37 14.50
N GLY A 19 -9.89 6.61 14.04
CA GLY A 19 -8.77 7.44 13.63
C GLY A 19 -8.17 7.09 12.27
N SER A 20 -8.68 6.08 11.58
CA SER A 20 -8.21 5.77 10.22
C SER A 20 -8.66 6.83 9.24
N ARG A 21 -7.87 7.03 8.17
CA ARG A 21 -8.13 8.04 7.16
C ARG A 21 -7.99 7.45 5.76
N VAL A 22 -9.02 7.63 4.96
CA VAL A 22 -9.04 7.25 3.54
C VAL A 22 -9.32 8.50 2.73
N GLY A 23 -8.41 8.87 1.86
CA GLY A 23 -8.45 10.14 1.14
C GLY A 23 -8.85 10.02 -0.32
N ASN A 24 -8.42 11.02 -1.09
CA ASN A 24 -8.85 11.24 -2.47
C ASN A 24 -8.44 10.10 -3.41
N PHE A 25 -9.41 9.63 -4.19
CA PHE A 25 -9.18 8.63 -5.24
C PHE A 25 -8.59 7.34 -4.69
N VAL A 26 -9.05 6.94 -3.52
CA VAL A 26 -8.70 5.68 -2.88
C VAL A 26 -9.89 4.75 -2.95
N GLU A 27 -9.64 3.53 -3.43
CA GLU A 27 -10.64 2.46 -3.40
C GLU A 27 -10.24 1.42 -2.36
N VAL A 28 -11.17 1.07 -1.47
CA VAL A 28 -10.99 0.04 -0.44
C VAL A 28 -12.03 -1.05 -0.65
N LYS A 29 -11.59 -2.30 -0.77
CA LYS A 29 -12.45 -3.45 -1.03
C LYS A 29 -12.13 -4.58 -0.05
N LYS A 30 -13.13 -5.06 0.68
CA LYS A 30 -13.01 -6.21 1.60
C LYS A 30 -11.74 -6.14 2.46
N SER A 31 -11.47 -4.99 3.05
CA SER A 31 -10.23 -4.73 3.77
C SER A 31 -10.50 -4.19 5.16
N ARG A 32 -9.57 -4.43 6.07
CA ARG A 32 -9.60 -3.87 7.42
C ARG A 32 -8.49 -2.86 7.58
N ILE A 33 -8.86 -1.63 7.90
CA ILE A 33 -7.92 -0.52 8.11
C ILE A 33 -7.80 -0.29 9.61
N GLY A 34 -6.61 -0.51 10.14
CA GLY A 34 -6.32 -0.42 11.56
C GLY A 34 -6.36 1.01 12.09
N LYS A 35 -6.38 1.11 13.43
CA LYS A 35 -6.47 2.38 14.15
C LYS A 35 -5.36 3.36 13.70
N ASN A 36 -5.75 4.59 13.41
CA ASN A 36 -4.86 5.68 13.00
C ASN A 36 -4.05 5.42 11.73
N SER A 37 -4.39 4.41 10.95
CA SER A 37 -3.70 4.16 9.67
C SER A 37 -4.25 5.04 8.56
N LYS A 38 -3.40 5.35 7.59
CA LYS A 38 -3.68 6.36 6.56
C LYS A 38 -3.46 5.81 5.16
N ILE A 39 -4.46 6.02 4.30
CA ILE A 39 -4.39 5.77 2.86
C ILE A 39 -4.95 7.02 2.19
N LEU A 40 -4.09 7.99 1.87
CA LEU A 40 -4.57 9.35 1.61
C LEU A 40 -4.77 9.69 0.14
N HIS A 41 -4.09 9.01 -0.79
CA HIS A 41 -4.10 9.41 -2.19
C HIS A 41 -3.97 8.23 -3.16
N LEU A 42 -4.81 8.23 -4.20
CA LEU A 42 -4.57 7.49 -5.45
C LEU A 42 -4.19 6.02 -5.25
N SER A 43 -4.85 5.31 -4.37
CA SER A 43 -4.46 3.95 -4.01
C SER A 43 -5.60 2.96 -4.17
N TYR A 44 -5.25 1.69 -4.43
CA TYR A 44 -6.18 0.60 -4.37
C TYR A 44 -5.76 -0.40 -3.29
N VAL A 45 -6.67 -0.63 -2.33
CA VAL A 45 -6.46 -1.56 -1.22
C VAL A 45 -7.58 -2.60 -1.24
N GLY A 46 -7.25 -3.79 -1.71
CA GLY A 46 -8.19 -4.90 -1.85
C GLY A 46 -7.74 -6.14 -1.09
N ASP A 47 -8.69 -6.80 -0.43
CA ASP A 47 -8.47 -8.05 0.31
C ASP A 47 -7.27 -7.95 1.28
N THR A 48 -7.16 -6.81 1.97
CA THR A 48 -5.99 -6.43 2.76
C THR A 48 -6.34 -6.23 4.23
N SER A 49 -5.44 -6.63 5.10
CA SER A 49 -5.48 -6.28 6.52
C SER A 49 -4.34 -5.32 6.82
N ILE A 50 -4.66 -4.12 7.28
CA ILE A 50 -3.69 -3.10 7.69
C ILE A 50 -3.78 -2.94 9.20
N GLY A 51 -2.64 -3.05 9.86
CA GLY A 51 -2.50 -2.84 11.29
C GLY A 51 -2.69 -1.37 11.69
N LYS A 52 -2.38 -1.06 12.94
CA LYS A 52 -2.48 0.31 13.47
C LYS A 52 -1.27 1.16 13.07
N ASN A 53 -1.48 2.47 12.98
CA ASN A 53 -0.42 3.46 12.72
C ASN A 53 0.41 3.19 11.46
N ALA A 54 -0.16 2.51 10.47
CA ALA A 54 0.50 2.28 9.19
C ALA A 54 0.23 3.45 8.23
N ASN A 55 1.19 3.72 7.36
CA ASN A 55 1.06 4.73 6.32
C ASN A 55 1.19 4.09 4.95
N ILE A 56 0.16 4.24 4.13
CA ILE A 56 0.15 3.73 2.75
C ILE A 56 0.38 4.90 1.82
N GLY A 57 1.51 4.90 1.13
CA GLY A 57 1.92 5.98 0.23
C GLY A 57 1.01 6.12 -0.98
N ALA A 58 1.01 7.31 -1.55
CA ALA A 58 0.23 7.63 -2.75
C ALA A 58 0.56 6.69 -3.91
N GLY A 59 -0.46 6.21 -4.61
CA GLY A 59 -0.26 5.33 -5.76
C GLY A 59 0.08 3.88 -5.39
N THR A 60 -0.10 3.48 -4.14
CA THR A 60 0.09 2.09 -3.74
C THR A 60 -1.04 1.22 -4.27
N ILE A 61 -0.68 0.10 -4.87
CA ILE A 61 -1.62 -0.88 -5.41
C ILE A 61 -1.40 -2.23 -4.75
N THR A 62 -2.45 -2.78 -4.16
CA THR A 62 -2.45 -4.19 -3.79
C THR A 62 -2.85 -5.01 -4.99
N CYS A 63 -1.93 -5.82 -5.50
CA CYS A 63 -2.21 -6.71 -6.64
C CYS A 63 -2.84 -7.98 -6.09
N ASN A 64 -4.13 -7.92 -5.81
CA ASN A 64 -4.87 -8.99 -5.11
C ASN A 64 -5.44 -10.06 -6.04
N TYR A 65 -5.57 -9.77 -7.32
CA TYR A 65 -6.16 -10.71 -8.29
C TYR A 65 -5.10 -11.29 -9.23
N ASP A 66 -5.01 -12.60 -9.29
CA ASP A 66 -4.01 -13.30 -10.11
C ASP A 66 -4.56 -13.82 -11.45
N GLY A 67 -5.76 -13.39 -11.83
CA GLY A 67 -6.46 -13.87 -13.01
C GLY A 67 -7.43 -15.02 -12.75
N LYS A 68 -7.36 -15.62 -11.57
CA LYS A 68 -8.24 -16.73 -11.16
C LYS A 68 -8.88 -16.48 -9.81
N LYS A 69 -8.09 -16.17 -8.80
CA LYS A 69 -8.55 -15.96 -7.42
C LYS A 69 -8.02 -14.67 -6.82
N LYS A 70 -8.64 -14.25 -5.73
CA LYS A 70 -8.19 -13.12 -4.91
C LYS A 70 -7.23 -13.63 -3.85
N ASN A 71 -6.11 -12.95 -3.68
CA ASN A 71 -5.10 -13.23 -2.67
C ASN A 71 -5.04 -12.10 -1.65
N LYS A 72 -4.58 -12.39 -0.44
CA LYS A 72 -4.58 -11.44 0.67
C LYS A 72 -3.22 -10.79 0.87
N THR A 73 -3.25 -9.53 1.28
CA THR A 73 -2.09 -8.77 1.75
C THR A 73 -2.25 -8.46 3.23
N LYS A 74 -1.18 -8.61 3.99
CA LYS A 74 -1.12 -8.18 5.39
C LYS A 74 -0.05 -7.12 5.55
N ILE A 75 -0.45 -5.98 6.09
CA ILE A 75 0.47 -4.88 6.42
C ILE A 75 0.38 -4.70 7.93
N LEU A 76 1.48 -4.94 8.62
CA LEU A 76 1.49 -4.94 10.09
C LEU A 76 1.64 -3.53 10.67
N ASP A 77 1.54 -3.45 11.99
CA ASP A 77 1.54 -2.18 12.72
C ASP A 77 2.76 -1.33 12.39
N GLY A 78 2.54 -0.04 12.21
CA GLY A 78 3.61 0.93 12.01
C GLY A 78 4.38 0.83 10.70
N ALA A 79 3.96 -0.02 9.76
CA ALA A 79 4.61 -0.12 8.46
C ALA A 79 4.44 1.16 7.66
N PHE A 80 5.47 1.53 6.93
CA PHE A 80 5.48 2.68 6.02
C PHE A 80 5.67 2.18 4.60
N ILE A 81 4.65 2.32 3.77
CA ILE A 81 4.71 1.98 2.35
C ILE A 81 4.96 3.26 1.57
N GLY A 82 6.05 3.29 0.80
CA GLY A 82 6.39 4.43 -0.06
C GLY A 82 5.40 4.59 -1.21
N SER A 83 5.49 5.72 -1.90
CA SER A 83 4.63 6.02 -3.04
C SER A 83 4.89 5.10 -4.24
N ASN A 84 3.86 4.85 -5.04
CA ASN A 84 3.93 4.04 -6.26
C ASN A 84 4.50 2.64 -6.02
N VAL A 85 4.08 2.00 -4.95
CA VAL A 85 4.47 0.63 -4.62
C VAL A 85 3.39 -0.33 -5.09
N ALA A 86 3.81 -1.43 -5.71
CA ALA A 86 2.94 -2.57 -5.98
C ALA A 86 3.23 -3.68 -4.97
N LEU A 87 2.20 -4.10 -4.23
CA LEU A 87 2.28 -5.23 -3.31
C LEU A 87 1.60 -6.43 -3.96
N VAL A 88 2.38 -7.40 -4.40
CA VAL A 88 1.86 -8.57 -5.10
C VAL A 88 1.45 -9.63 -4.08
N ALA A 89 0.14 -9.78 -3.92
CA ALA A 89 -0.43 -10.75 -2.98
C ALA A 89 -0.27 -12.21 -3.47
N PRO A 90 -0.13 -13.18 -2.57
CA PRO A 90 -0.12 -13.03 -1.12
C PRO A 90 1.23 -12.49 -0.63
N VAL A 91 1.19 -11.52 0.26
CA VAL A 91 2.40 -10.89 0.80
C VAL A 91 2.13 -10.32 2.19
N LYS A 92 3.14 -10.36 3.05
CA LYS A 92 3.10 -9.79 4.39
C LYS A 92 4.21 -8.77 4.57
N ILE A 93 3.83 -7.58 4.97
CA ILE A 93 4.76 -6.48 5.25
C ILE A 93 4.91 -6.36 6.76
N GLY A 94 6.13 -6.52 7.24
CA GLY A 94 6.45 -6.63 8.66
C GLY A 94 6.20 -5.36 9.46
N LYS A 95 6.08 -5.53 10.76
CA LYS A 95 5.85 -4.47 11.74
C LYS A 95 6.99 -3.45 11.72
N GLY A 96 6.65 -2.18 11.63
CA GLY A 96 7.64 -1.10 11.63
C GLY A 96 8.59 -1.12 10.44
N SER A 97 8.29 -1.88 9.39
CA SER A 97 9.11 -1.94 8.19
C SER A 97 8.83 -0.76 7.26
N ILE A 98 9.76 -0.51 6.36
CA ILE A 98 9.66 0.52 5.33
C ILE A 98 9.80 -0.13 3.97
N VAL A 99 8.89 0.19 3.06
CA VAL A 99 9.00 -0.18 1.65
C VAL A 99 9.34 1.07 0.85
N GLY A 100 10.44 1.01 0.12
CA GLY A 100 10.92 2.15 -0.68
C GLY A 100 9.98 2.47 -1.83
N ALA A 101 9.79 3.76 -2.11
CA ALA A 101 8.93 4.22 -3.20
C ALA A 101 9.31 3.58 -4.54
N GLY A 102 8.31 3.29 -5.37
CA GLY A 102 8.49 2.69 -6.68
C GLY A 102 8.82 1.20 -6.69
N SER A 103 8.79 0.55 -5.55
CA SER A 103 9.13 -0.87 -5.43
C SER A 103 7.97 -1.79 -5.82
N VAL A 104 8.32 -2.97 -6.33
CA VAL A 104 7.39 -4.08 -6.54
C VAL A 104 7.76 -5.19 -5.55
N ILE A 105 6.91 -5.43 -4.57
CA ILE A 105 7.17 -6.37 -3.50
C ILE A 105 6.43 -7.68 -3.77
N THR A 106 7.19 -8.75 -3.95
CA THR A 106 6.67 -10.10 -4.24
C THR A 106 6.97 -11.11 -3.13
N LYS A 107 7.76 -10.71 -2.15
CA LYS A 107 8.16 -11.57 -1.01
C LYS A 107 7.84 -10.84 0.30
N ASN A 108 7.60 -11.62 1.35
CA ASN A 108 7.36 -11.06 2.68
C ASN A 108 8.54 -10.18 3.12
N VAL A 109 8.19 -9.11 3.81
CA VAL A 109 9.17 -8.18 4.41
C VAL A 109 9.18 -8.40 5.91
N LYS A 110 10.38 -8.63 6.46
CA LYS A 110 10.57 -8.85 7.90
C LYS A 110 10.31 -7.57 8.69
N ASP A 111 9.97 -7.74 9.96
CA ASP A 111 9.79 -6.62 10.87
C ASP A 111 11.04 -5.70 10.89
N LYS A 112 10.81 -4.40 10.99
CA LYS A 112 11.86 -3.38 11.11
C LYS A 112 12.89 -3.40 9.98
N SER A 113 12.51 -3.86 8.80
CA SER A 113 13.38 -3.92 7.63
C SER A 113 13.05 -2.82 6.64
N LEU A 114 14.03 -2.41 5.87
CA LEU A 114 13.84 -1.63 4.66
C LEU A 114 13.87 -2.58 3.46
N ALA A 115 12.79 -2.64 2.70
CA ALA A 115 12.72 -3.41 1.46
C ALA A 115 12.53 -2.47 0.28
N LEU A 116 13.28 -2.69 -0.78
CA LEU A 116 13.10 -1.94 -2.02
C LEU A 116 13.54 -2.79 -3.22
N THR A 117 12.89 -2.53 -4.36
CA THR A 117 13.18 -3.19 -5.64
C THR A 117 13.17 -2.13 -6.73
N ARG A 118 14.26 -1.41 -6.88
CA ARG A 118 14.40 -0.34 -7.87
C ARG A 118 15.69 -0.52 -8.65
N ALA A 119 15.65 -0.22 -9.94
CA ALA A 119 16.86 -0.14 -10.74
C ALA A 119 17.75 1.03 -10.25
N ASN A 120 19.05 0.86 -10.38
CA ASN A 120 19.98 1.95 -10.10
C ASN A 120 19.75 3.08 -11.10
N GLN A 121 19.72 4.31 -10.59
CA GLN A 121 19.66 5.48 -11.45
C GLN A 121 20.94 5.61 -12.26
N ILE A 122 20.82 5.81 -13.56
CA ILE A 122 21.96 6.10 -14.44
C ILE A 122 21.72 7.44 -15.14
N GLU A 123 22.79 8.12 -15.49
CA GLU A 123 22.76 9.35 -16.26
C GLU A 123 23.58 9.20 -17.52
N VAL A 124 23.04 9.68 -18.64
CA VAL A 124 23.73 9.72 -19.93
C VAL A 124 24.02 11.19 -20.23
N LYS A 125 25.29 11.60 -20.12
CA LYS A 125 25.69 12.98 -20.36
C LYS A 125 25.52 13.35 -21.82
N ASN A 126 25.14 14.61 -22.07
CA ASN A 126 24.96 15.18 -23.41
C ASN A 126 24.03 14.35 -24.30
N TYR A 127 23.01 13.73 -23.69
CA TYR A 127 22.02 12.95 -24.43
C TYR A 127 21.28 13.82 -25.45
N LYS A 128 21.26 13.38 -26.71
CA LYS A 128 20.51 14.04 -27.78
C LYS A 128 19.37 13.14 -28.24
N ARG A 129 18.17 13.69 -28.32
CA ARG A 129 17.04 12.99 -28.96
C ARG A 129 17.36 12.71 -30.41
N LYS A 130 17.05 11.52 -30.88
CA LYS A 130 17.08 11.15 -32.31
C LYS A 130 15.86 11.71 -33.00
#